data_77bad9b8e51eb916b38cdc7f9825c3f4
#
_entry.id   77bad9b8e51eb916b38cdc7f9825c3f4
#
_cell.length_a   1.000
_cell.length_b   1.000
_cell.length_c   1.000
_cell.angle_alpha   90.00
_cell.angle_beta   90.00
_cell.angle_gamma   90.00
#
_symmetry.space_group_name_H-M   'P 1'
#
loop_
_entity.id
_entity.type
_entity.pdbx_description
1 polymer ?
#
loop_
_entity_poly.entity_id
_entity_poly.type
_entity_poly.pdbx_seq_one_letter_code
_entity_poly.pdbx_strand_id
1 'polypeptide(L)'
;TFSPLRTSLIVDGIWLYVREKNTALNGIWPIQYTDKTEYPYVGFYDKQGGPGNESRSEIISTNFRFITRIPRIGLVTTLTWQMIWLYKYRTLYNGSTGENVWPLYWCGTDGIIHSFTETQKEDPAFAPLLSTTAPERFLPNSYKPYGMLNIRVNKAFGEHITLAFFANNLADLRPTRYSASTRSYLQQNTQPFFGLELQIKL
;
A
#
# COMPACT_ATOMS: atom_id res chain seq x y z
N THR A 1 -35.59 17.19 34.29
CA THR A 1 -34.31 16.55 34.64
C THR A 1 -33.46 16.41 33.36
N PHE A 2 -32.42 17.24 33.23
CA PHE A 2 -31.45 17.13 32.13
C PHE A 2 -30.66 15.87 32.34
N SER A 3 -30.82 14.87 31.48
CA SER A 3 -29.84 13.77 31.40
C SER A 3 -28.48 14.32 30.91
N PRO A 4 -27.40 14.19 31.69
CA PRO A 4 -26.15 14.76 31.28
C PRO A 4 -25.65 14.10 29.98
N LEU A 5 -25.14 14.92 29.08
CA LEU A 5 -24.37 14.48 27.93
C LEU A 5 -23.24 13.57 28.43
N ARG A 6 -23.20 12.31 27.96
CA ARG A 6 -22.13 11.40 28.27
C ARG A 6 -21.18 11.33 27.08
N THR A 7 -20.04 12.01 27.22
CA THR A 7 -18.98 11.98 26.22
C THR A 7 -17.82 11.18 26.74
N SER A 8 -17.30 10.26 25.93
CA SER A 8 -16.07 9.50 26.18
C SER A 8 -15.10 9.72 25.05
N LEU A 9 -13.82 9.84 25.40
CA LEU A 9 -12.70 9.83 24.47
C LEU A 9 -12.00 8.47 24.57
N ILE A 10 -11.83 7.82 23.43
CA ILE A 10 -11.02 6.61 23.31
C ILE A 10 -9.84 6.95 22.40
N VAL A 11 -8.64 6.66 22.86
CA VAL A 11 -7.41 6.84 22.08
C VAL A 11 -6.77 5.48 21.93
N ASP A 12 -6.54 5.08 20.70
CA ASP A 12 -5.79 3.87 20.36
C ASP A 12 -4.67 4.21 19.36
N GLY A 13 -3.57 3.48 19.46
CA GLY A 13 -2.43 3.67 18.58
C GLY A 13 -1.91 2.32 18.11
N ILE A 14 -1.35 2.31 16.91
CA ILE A 14 -0.70 1.14 16.33
C ILE A 14 0.66 1.54 15.76
N TRP A 15 1.63 0.69 16.00
CA TRP A 15 2.89 0.65 15.28
C TRP A 15 2.98 -0.69 14.58
N LEU A 16 3.03 -0.65 13.27
CA LEU A 16 3.13 -1.82 12.42
C LEU A 16 4.44 -1.78 11.63
N TYR A 17 5.24 -2.82 11.75
CA TYR A 17 6.41 -3.06 10.93
C TYR A 17 6.24 -4.37 10.18
N VAL A 18 6.30 -4.30 8.86
CA VAL A 18 6.17 -5.46 7.99
C VAL A 18 7.42 -5.60 7.15
N ARG A 19 7.95 -6.81 7.11
CA ARG A 19 9.02 -7.22 6.20
C ARG A 19 8.51 -8.38 5.37
N GLU A 20 8.47 -8.17 4.08
CA GLU A 20 8.09 -9.20 3.11
C GLU A 20 9.33 -9.62 2.34
N LYS A 21 9.49 -10.93 2.16
CA LYS A 21 10.55 -11.49 1.34
C LYS A 21 9.95 -12.43 0.33
N ASN A 22 10.14 -12.11 -0.95
CA ASN A 22 9.80 -13.02 -2.02
C ASN A 22 10.83 -14.16 -2.04
N THR A 23 10.34 -15.40 -1.97
CA THR A 23 11.19 -16.59 -1.99
C THR A 23 11.14 -17.34 -3.32
N ALA A 24 10.39 -16.88 -4.30
CA ALA A 24 10.31 -17.47 -5.64
C ALA A 24 11.29 -16.82 -6.63
N LEU A 25 11.70 -17.53 -7.67
CA LEU A 25 12.42 -16.93 -8.80
C LEU A 25 11.55 -15.83 -9.43
N ASN A 26 12.16 -14.70 -9.76
CA ASN A 26 11.48 -13.63 -10.47
C ASN A 26 11.70 -13.79 -11.97
N GLY A 27 10.64 -14.12 -12.71
CA GLY A 27 10.63 -14.04 -14.17
C GLY A 27 10.52 -12.56 -14.59
N ILE A 28 11.48 -12.06 -15.33
CA ILE A 28 11.48 -10.69 -15.84
C ILE A 28 11.57 -10.74 -17.36
N TRP A 29 10.58 -10.13 -18.00
CA TRP A 29 10.63 -9.84 -19.43
C TRP A 29 11.43 -8.57 -19.63
N PRO A 30 12.48 -8.59 -20.44
CA PRO A 30 13.15 -7.35 -20.78
C PRO A 30 12.18 -6.46 -21.55
N ILE A 31 11.97 -5.26 -21.02
CA ILE A 31 11.11 -4.27 -21.66
C ILE A 31 11.89 -3.61 -22.79
N GLN A 32 11.78 -4.13 -23.99
CA GLN A 32 12.21 -3.44 -25.20
C GLN A 32 10.99 -3.20 -26.08
N TYR A 33 10.26 -2.12 -25.80
CA TYR A 33 9.09 -1.71 -26.60
C TYR A 33 9.40 -0.65 -27.63
N THR A 34 10.65 -0.47 -28.03
CA THR A 34 10.99 0.62 -28.92
C THR A 34 10.60 0.35 -30.38
N ASP A 35 10.45 -0.92 -30.82
CA ASP A 35 10.21 -1.22 -32.25
C ASP A 35 9.19 -2.32 -32.55
N LYS A 36 8.26 -2.61 -31.63
CA LYS A 36 7.25 -3.67 -31.81
C LYS A 36 7.80 -5.07 -32.05
N THR A 37 9.07 -5.29 -31.80
CA THR A 37 9.69 -6.62 -31.93
C THR A 37 9.52 -7.33 -30.60
N GLU A 38 8.76 -8.43 -30.60
CA GLU A 38 8.65 -9.28 -29.42
C GLU A 38 10.02 -9.91 -29.11
N TYR A 39 10.54 -9.61 -27.91
CA TYR A 39 11.75 -10.26 -27.45
C TYR A 39 11.42 -11.69 -26.99
N PRO A 40 12.08 -12.73 -27.56
CA PRO A 40 11.62 -14.10 -27.40
C PRO A 40 12.05 -14.77 -26.09
N TYR A 41 12.80 -14.07 -25.22
CA TYR A 41 13.36 -14.68 -24.01
C TYR A 41 12.85 -14.02 -22.74
N VAL A 42 12.67 -14.85 -21.69
CA VAL A 42 12.37 -14.45 -20.32
C VAL A 42 13.55 -14.82 -19.44
N GLY A 43 14.08 -13.88 -18.67
CA GLY A 43 15.12 -14.15 -17.69
C GLY A 43 14.53 -14.45 -16.31
N PHE A 44 15.09 -15.45 -15.61
CA PHE A 44 14.75 -15.77 -14.23
C PHE A 44 15.94 -15.45 -13.33
N TYR A 45 15.74 -14.52 -12.41
CA TYR A 45 16.78 -14.00 -11.55
C TYR A 45 16.66 -14.59 -10.15
N ASP A 46 17.81 -14.74 -9.48
CA ASP A 46 17.84 -15.22 -8.10
C ASP A 46 17.06 -14.30 -7.16
N LYS A 47 16.45 -14.92 -6.17
CA LYS A 47 15.79 -14.26 -5.04
C LYS A 47 16.70 -13.29 -4.30
N GLN A 48 17.97 -13.61 -4.21
CA GLN A 48 18.96 -12.81 -3.49
C GLN A 48 19.62 -11.75 -4.38
N GLY A 49 19.68 -11.99 -5.68
CA GLY A 49 20.29 -11.12 -6.67
C GLY A 49 19.31 -10.31 -7.51
N GLY A 50 18.01 -10.69 -7.52
CA GLY A 50 16.99 -9.94 -8.26
C GLY A 50 16.59 -8.65 -7.57
N PRO A 51 16.47 -7.53 -8.30
CA PRO A 51 16.03 -6.26 -7.71
C PRO A 51 14.60 -6.39 -7.17
N GLY A 52 14.42 -6.07 -5.89
CA GLY A 52 13.10 -5.94 -5.30
C GLY A 52 12.49 -7.21 -4.72
N ASN A 53 13.31 -8.17 -4.32
CA ASN A 53 12.83 -9.39 -3.69
C ASN A 53 12.42 -9.23 -2.21
N GLU A 54 12.78 -8.14 -1.57
CA GLU A 54 12.40 -7.82 -0.20
C GLU A 54 11.80 -6.42 -0.13
N SER A 55 10.72 -6.28 0.64
CA SER A 55 10.14 -4.98 0.95
C SER A 55 9.99 -4.79 2.46
N ARG A 56 10.03 -3.55 2.89
CA ARG A 56 9.72 -3.14 4.27
C ARG A 56 8.73 -2.01 4.27
N SER A 57 7.74 -2.13 5.14
CA SER A 57 6.82 -1.04 5.44
C SER A 57 6.75 -0.78 6.94
N GLU A 58 6.59 0.48 7.28
CA GLU A 58 6.44 0.94 8.66
C GLU A 58 5.31 1.95 8.71
N ILE A 59 4.35 1.70 9.60
CA ILE A 59 3.18 2.54 9.79
C ILE A 59 3.06 2.86 11.28
N ILE A 60 2.89 4.15 11.60
CA ILE A 60 2.52 4.61 12.93
C ILE A 60 1.24 5.41 12.80
N SER A 61 0.19 4.99 13.48
CA SER A 61 -1.09 5.69 13.46
C SER A 61 -1.74 5.75 14.83
N THR A 62 -2.62 6.75 15.00
CA THR A 62 -3.45 6.94 16.20
C THR A 62 -4.87 7.23 15.79
N ASN A 63 -5.84 6.68 16.51
CA ASN A 63 -7.24 7.02 16.37
C ASN A 63 -7.73 7.70 17.65
N PHE A 64 -8.39 8.83 17.48
CA PHE A 64 -9.09 9.56 18.52
C PHE A 64 -10.58 9.41 18.27
N ARG A 65 -11.30 8.70 19.14
CA ARG A 65 -12.75 8.50 19.03
C ARG A 65 -13.48 9.25 20.13
N PHE A 66 -14.27 10.23 19.74
CA PHE A 66 -15.18 10.96 20.61
C PHE A 66 -16.58 10.37 20.48
N ILE A 67 -17.07 9.74 21.53
CA ILE A 67 -18.39 9.11 21.55
C ILE A 67 -19.29 9.91 22.48
N THR A 68 -20.31 10.57 21.92
CA THR A 68 -21.29 11.32 22.68
C THR A 68 -22.63 10.58 22.65
N ARG A 69 -23.16 10.30 23.83
CA ARG A 69 -24.46 9.66 24.00
C ARG A 69 -25.45 10.62 24.59
N ILE A 70 -26.65 10.71 23.99
CA ILE A 70 -27.80 11.49 24.47
C ILE A 70 -28.94 10.50 24.67
N PRO A 71 -29.02 9.82 25.86
CA PRO A 71 -29.97 8.74 26.10
C PRO A 71 -31.44 9.18 25.95
N ARG A 72 -31.76 10.42 26.37
CA ARG A 72 -33.13 10.96 26.30
C ARG A 72 -33.76 10.87 24.90
N ILE A 73 -32.95 11.00 23.88
CA ILE A 73 -33.41 10.95 22.49
C ILE A 73 -32.89 9.76 21.72
N GLY A 74 -32.20 8.82 22.38
CA GLY A 74 -31.64 7.63 21.73
C GLY A 74 -30.60 7.96 20.67
N LEU A 75 -29.78 9.01 20.86
CA LEU A 75 -28.77 9.45 19.91
C LEU A 75 -27.36 9.09 20.39
N VAL A 76 -26.56 8.49 19.50
CA VAL A 76 -25.14 8.24 19.70
C VAL A 76 -24.37 8.77 18.52
N THR A 77 -23.46 9.71 18.78
CA THR A 77 -22.57 10.26 17.76
C THR A 77 -21.15 9.81 18.04
N THR A 78 -20.48 9.26 17.04
CA THR A 78 -19.06 8.89 17.08
C THR A 78 -18.32 9.71 16.06
N LEU A 79 -17.39 10.55 16.51
CA LEU A 79 -16.45 11.26 15.69
C LEU A 79 -15.09 10.57 15.82
N THR A 80 -14.51 10.14 14.71
CA THR A 80 -13.20 9.48 14.69
C THR A 80 -12.23 10.34 13.89
N TRP A 81 -11.15 10.78 14.55
CA TRP A 81 -10.01 11.38 13.91
C TRP A 81 -8.90 10.34 13.85
N GLN A 82 -8.62 9.83 12.65
CA GLN A 82 -7.50 8.91 12.40
C GLN A 82 -6.30 9.72 11.95
N MET A 83 -5.16 9.56 12.62
CA MET A 83 -3.92 10.24 12.28
C MET A 83 -2.86 9.22 11.89
N ILE A 84 -2.27 9.36 10.72
CA ILE A 84 -1.12 8.59 10.27
C ILE A 84 0.11 9.48 10.38
N TRP A 85 0.96 9.17 11.36
CA TRP A 85 2.17 9.94 11.68
C TRP A 85 3.34 9.56 10.80
N LEU A 86 3.41 8.28 10.46
CA LEU A 86 4.46 7.71 9.65
C LEU A 86 3.87 6.65 8.75
N TYR A 87 4.17 6.74 7.47
CA TYR A 87 4.01 5.65 6.53
C TYR A 87 5.21 5.65 5.59
N LYS A 88 6.11 4.68 5.80
CA LYS A 88 7.28 4.45 4.95
C LYS A 88 7.18 3.10 4.28
N TYR A 89 7.59 3.07 3.04
CA TYR A 89 7.74 1.83 2.27
C TYR A 89 9.03 1.90 1.47
N ARG A 90 9.78 0.82 1.43
CA ARG A 90 10.92 0.68 0.54
C ARG A 90 11.11 -0.76 0.09
N THR A 91 11.60 -0.91 -1.11
CA THR A 91 12.14 -2.16 -1.62
C THR A 91 13.61 -2.26 -1.20
N LEU A 92 14.06 -3.43 -0.85
CA LEU A 92 15.44 -3.70 -0.45
C LEU A 92 16.15 -4.53 -1.52
N TYR A 93 17.45 -4.37 -1.56
CA TYR A 93 18.35 -5.14 -2.39
C TYR A 93 19.61 -5.47 -1.60
N ASN A 94 20.03 -6.73 -1.64
CA ASN A 94 21.22 -7.19 -0.92
C ASN A 94 22.51 -7.05 -1.72
N GLY A 95 22.41 -6.78 -3.03
CA GLY A 95 23.56 -6.54 -3.90
C GLY A 95 23.95 -5.06 -3.95
N SER A 96 25.04 -4.76 -4.62
CA SER A 96 25.47 -3.39 -4.88
C SER A 96 24.54 -2.75 -5.92
N THR A 97 24.07 -1.53 -5.62
CA THR A 97 23.27 -0.77 -6.58
C THR A 97 24.13 -0.27 -7.73
N GLY A 98 23.63 -0.34 -8.94
CA GLY A 98 24.37 0.01 -10.16
C GLY A 98 25.12 -1.16 -10.79
N GLU A 99 25.08 -2.34 -10.16
CA GLU A 99 25.64 -3.55 -10.77
C GLU A 99 24.72 -4.15 -11.83
N ASN A 100 25.34 -4.74 -12.82
CA ASN A 100 24.66 -5.54 -13.82
C ASN A 100 24.45 -6.95 -13.29
N VAL A 101 23.21 -7.42 -13.38
CA VAL A 101 22.80 -8.75 -12.90
C VAL A 101 22.29 -9.57 -14.07
N TRP A 102 22.92 -10.72 -14.30
CA TRP A 102 22.47 -11.71 -15.27
C TRP A 102 21.46 -12.68 -14.65
N PRO A 103 20.54 -13.26 -15.43
CA PRO A 103 19.63 -14.27 -14.92
C PRO A 103 20.37 -15.56 -14.58
N LEU A 104 19.80 -16.39 -13.70
CA LEU A 104 20.24 -17.76 -13.45
C LEU A 104 19.74 -18.74 -14.52
N TYR A 105 18.53 -18.48 -14.99
CA TYR A 105 17.87 -19.28 -16.01
C TYR A 105 17.19 -18.36 -17.02
N TRP A 106 16.91 -18.92 -18.18
CA TRP A 106 16.11 -18.26 -19.21
C TRP A 106 15.14 -19.24 -19.84
N CYS A 107 14.07 -18.72 -20.44
CA CYS A 107 13.08 -19.49 -21.20
C CYS A 107 12.87 -18.79 -22.54
N GLY A 108 12.94 -19.55 -23.62
CA GLY A 108 12.65 -19.09 -24.97
C GLY A 108 11.23 -19.42 -25.42
N THR A 109 11.00 -19.36 -26.72
CA THR A 109 9.72 -19.70 -27.37
C THR A 109 9.38 -21.17 -27.30
N ASP A 110 10.35 -22.02 -26.94
CA ASP A 110 10.19 -23.46 -26.69
C ASP A 110 9.45 -23.76 -25.38
N GLY A 111 9.32 -22.75 -24.48
CA GLY A 111 8.70 -22.91 -23.17
C GLY A 111 9.55 -23.70 -22.16
N ILE A 112 10.82 -24.01 -22.49
CA ILE A 112 11.72 -24.77 -21.63
C ILE A 112 12.62 -23.81 -20.86
N ILE A 113 12.85 -24.10 -19.58
CA ILE A 113 13.77 -23.34 -18.73
C ILE A 113 15.18 -23.89 -18.89
N HIS A 114 16.08 -23.07 -19.37
CA HIS A 114 17.50 -23.38 -19.57
C HIS A 114 18.35 -22.66 -18.52
N SER A 115 19.45 -23.30 -18.10
CA SER A 115 20.45 -22.63 -17.27
C SER A 115 21.20 -21.56 -18.07
N PHE A 116 21.41 -20.39 -17.46
CA PHE A 116 22.14 -19.30 -18.07
C PHE A 116 23.67 -19.55 -17.87
N THR A 117 24.43 -19.51 -18.94
CA THR A 117 25.84 -19.82 -18.95
C THR A 117 26.73 -18.61 -19.24
N GLU A 118 28.03 -18.70 -18.95
CA GLU A 118 28.98 -17.61 -19.22
C GLU A 118 29.05 -17.27 -20.71
N THR A 119 28.95 -18.28 -21.59
CA THR A 119 28.98 -18.07 -23.05
C THR A 119 27.77 -17.23 -23.53
N GLN A 120 26.65 -17.32 -22.87
CA GLN A 120 25.47 -16.51 -23.20
C GLN A 120 25.60 -15.05 -22.80
N LYS A 121 26.51 -14.71 -21.88
CA LYS A 121 26.81 -13.31 -21.54
C LYS A 121 27.46 -12.55 -22.68
N GLU A 122 28.18 -13.29 -23.54
CA GLU A 122 28.88 -12.73 -24.69
C GLU A 122 28.02 -12.70 -25.95
N ASP A 123 26.90 -13.40 -25.95
CA ASP A 123 25.96 -13.44 -27.08
C ASP A 123 25.02 -12.20 -27.07
N PRO A 124 25.06 -11.37 -28.14
CA PRO A 124 24.19 -10.20 -28.26
C PRO A 124 22.69 -10.49 -28.15
N ALA A 125 22.28 -11.72 -28.49
CA ALA A 125 20.87 -12.12 -28.38
C ALA A 125 20.37 -12.10 -26.92
N PHE A 126 21.26 -12.32 -25.94
CA PHE A 126 20.92 -12.32 -24.52
C PHE A 126 21.22 -10.98 -23.83
N ALA A 127 21.85 -10.03 -24.50
CA ALA A 127 22.16 -8.72 -23.92
C ALA A 127 20.94 -8.00 -23.28
N PRO A 128 19.71 -8.10 -23.82
CA PRO A 128 18.52 -7.52 -23.20
C PRO A 128 18.15 -8.14 -21.85
N LEU A 129 18.63 -9.33 -21.52
CA LEU A 129 18.44 -9.96 -20.22
C LEU A 129 19.34 -9.37 -19.11
N LEU A 130 20.32 -8.53 -19.49
CA LEU A 130 21.14 -7.85 -18.51
C LEU A 130 20.31 -6.81 -17.75
N SER A 131 20.07 -7.05 -16.47
CA SER A 131 19.33 -6.14 -15.59
C SER A 131 20.27 -5.23 -14.83
N THR A 132 20.02 -3.92 -14.88
CA THR A 132 20.76 -2.94 -14.08
C THR A 132 19.89 -2.47 -12.92
N THR A 133 20.44 -2.53 -11.73
CA THR A 133 19.76 -2.09 -10.51
C THR A 133 19.95 -0.59 -10.30
N ALA A 134 18.95 0.22 -10.72
CA ALA A 134 18.96 1.66 -10.48
C ALA A 134 18.82 1.97 -8.98
N PRO A 135 19.75 2.77 -8.38
CA PRO A 135 19.74 3.08 -6.95
C PRO A 135 18.44 3.72 -6.47
N GLU A 136 17.82 4.53 -7.31
CA GLU A 136 16.59 5.26 -7.00
C GLU A 136 15.41 4.31 -6.68
N ARG A 137 15.44 3.10 -7.21
CA ARG A 137 14.40 2.09 -6.97
C ARG A 137 14.32 1.65 -5.50
N PHE A 138 15.42 1.76 -4.77
CA PHE A 138 15.56 1.32 -3.38
C PHE A 138 15.44 2.45 -2.37
N LEU A 139 15.22 3.68 -2.84
CA LEU A 139 14.96 4.81 -1.97
C LEU A 139 13.60 4.66 -1.27
N PRO A 140 13.50 5.09 -0.01
CA PRO A 140 12.24 5.00 0.73
C PRO A 140 11.19 5.94 0.15
N ASN A 141 9.98 5.44 0.02
CA ASN A 141 8.79 6.24 -0.23
C ASN A 141 8.13 6.55 1.12
N SER A 142 7.76 7.78 1.37
CA SER A 142 7.09 8.17 2.60
C SER A 142 5.95 9.15 2.32
N TYR A 143 4.86 9.00 3.07
CA TYR A 143 3.81 10.00 3.13
C TYR A 143 4.17 11.05 4.18
N LYS A 144 3.81 12.30 3.93
CA LYS A 144 3.72 13.30 4.99
C LYS A 144 2.62 12.88 5.98
N PRO A 145 2.73 13.24 7.28
CA PRO A 145 1.65 12.98 8.22
C PRO A 145 0.32 13.52 7.71
N TYR A 146 -0.73 12.73 7.82
CA TYR A 146 -2.07 13.11 7.40
C TYR A 146 -3.13 12.49 8.29
N GLY A 147 -4.29 13.14 8.33
CA GLY A 147 -5.42 12.66 9.11
C GLY A 147 -6.65 12.43 8.23
N MET A 148 -7.60 11.66 8.75
CA MET A 148 -8.93 11.45 8.17
C MET A 148 -9.97 11.63 9.25
N LEU A 149 -11.02 12.38 8.94
CA LEU A 149 -12.16 12.64 9.83
C LEU A 149 -13.36 11.82 9.38
N ASN A 150 -13.84 10.97 10.28
CA ASN A 150 -15.01 10.12 10.05
C ASN A 150 -16.07 10.42 11.12
N ILE A 151 -17.33 10.39 10.73
CA ILE A 151 -18.45 10.56 11.64
C ILE A 151 -19.46 9.42 11.46
N ARG A 152 -20.03 8.96 12.57
CA ARG A 152 -21.17 8.06 12.60
C ARG A 152 -22.20 8.58 13.59
N VAL A 153 -23.44 8.67 13.16
CA VAL A 153 -24.57 9.10 13.97
C VAL A 153 -25.60 7.99 13.98
N ASN A 154 -25.87 7.40 15.14
CA ASN A 154 -26.89 6.38 15.32
C ASN A 154 -28.06 7.00 16.06
N LYS A 155 -29.28 6.81 15.54
CA LYS A 155 -30.53 7.25 16.13
C LYS A 155 -31.43 6.04 16.36
N ALA A 156 -31.72 5.74 17.61
CA ALA A 156 -32.70 4.73 17.99
C ALA A 156 -34.10 5.34 18.01
N PHE A 157 -35.06 4.61 17.46
CA PHE A 157 -36.50 4.88 17.48
C PHE A 157 -37.17 3.73 18.22
N GLY A 158 -37.38 3.91 19.53
CA GLY A 158 -37.83 2.83 20.41
C GLY A 158 -36.74 1.71 20.53
N GLU A 159 -37.23 0.49 20.75
CA GLU A 159 -36.38 -0.68 20.99
C GLU A 159 -36.07 -1.48 19.71
N HIS A 160 -36.81 -1.23 18.64
CA HIS A 160 -36.81 -2.07 17.45
C HIS A 160 -36.12 -1.46 16.23
N ILE A 161 -36.00 -0.13 16.16
CA ILE A 161 -35.47 0.53 14.95
C ILE A 161 -34.27 1.39 15.32
N THR A 162 -33.19 1.21 14.57
CA THR A 162 -32.02 2.09 14.63
C THR A 162 -31.66 2.54 13.22
N LEU A 163 -31.53 3.84 13.03
CA LEU A 163 -31.01 4.45 11.80
C LEU A 163 -29.59 4.95 12.07
N ALA A 164 -28.64 4.57 11.24
CA ALA A 164 -27.28 5.07 11.28
C ALA A 164 -26.95 5.82 10.00
N PHE A 165 -26.40 7.01 10.15
CA PHE A 165 -25.73 7.77 9.10
C PHE A 165 -24.24 7.73 9.36
N PHE A 166 -23.43 7.58 8.31
CA PHE A 166 -21.97 7.69 8.43
C PHE A 166 -21.36 8.43 7.25
N ALA A 167 -20.27 9.13 7.53
CA ALA A 167 -19.44 9.78 6.54
C ALA A 167 -17.98 9.50 6.85
N ASN A 168 -17.25 9.03 5.85
CA ASN A 168 -15.82 8.80 5.90
C ASN A 168 -15.10 9.86 5.10
N ASN A 169 -13.90 10.24 5.59
CA ASN A 169 -13.10 11.33 5.03
C ASN A 169 -13.89 12.62 4.83
N LEU A 170 -14.68 13.02 5.85
CA LEU A 170 -15.56 14.19 5.80
C LEU A 170 -14.85 15.49 5.41
N ALA A 171 -13.56 15.60 5.70
CA ALA A 171 -12.74 16.76 5.37
C ALA A 171 -12.11 16.72 3.96
N ASP A 172 -12.41 15.69 3.14
CA ASP A 172 -11.84 15.47 1.80
C ASP A 172 -10.31 15.59 1.77
N LEU A 173 -9.64 15.02 2.78
CA LEU A 173 -8.19 15.05 2.85
C LEU A 173 -7.58 14.06 1.86
N ARG A 174 -6.67 14.56 1.02
CA ARG A 174 -6.03 13.79 -0.05
C ARG A 174 -4.52 13.76 0.19
N PRO A 175 -4.02 12.74 0.91
CA PRO A 175 -2.60 12.66 1.22
C PRO A 175 -1.76 12.49 -0.04
N THR A 176 -0.62 13.15 -0.06
CA THR A 176 0.37 13.03 -1.12
C THR A 176 1.62 12.33 -0.62
N ARG A 177 2.22 11.51 -1.45
CA ARG A 177 3.56 10.95 -1.21
C ARG A 177 4.51 11.36 -2.32
N TYR A 178 5.76 11.54 -1.96
CA TYR A 178 6.83 11.65 -2.93
C TYR A 178 7.37 10.25 -3.24
N SER A 179 7.38 9.88 -4.50
CA SER A 179 8.03 8.66 -4.99
C SER A 179 9.44 9.02 -5.45
N ALA A 180 10.44 8.55 -4.73
CA ALA A 180 11.83 8.79 -5.07
C ALA A 180 12.24 8.06 -6.35
N SER A 181 11.66 6.89 -6.63
CA SER A 181 11.94 6.09 -7.83
C SER A 181 11.44 6.74 -9.12
N THR A 182 10.28 7.39 -9.07
CA THR A 182 9.69 8.08 -10.24
C THR A 182 9.89 9.60 -10.20
N ARG A 183 10.49 10.13 -9.14
CA ARG A 183 10.69 11.57 -8.88
C ARG A 183 9.41 12.39 -9.02
N SER A 184 8.27 11.80 -8.64
CA SER A 184 6.96 12.41 -8.79
C SER A 184 6.15 12.37 -7.50
N TYR A 185 5.19 13.30 -7.39
CA TYR A 185 4.20 13.26 -6.31
C TYR A 185 3.00 12.45 -6.76
N LEU A 186 2.62 11.47 -5.93
CA LEU A 186 1.43 10.66 -6.11
C LEU A 186 0.41 11.08 -5.07
N GLN A 187 -0.78 11.46 -5.50
CA GLN A 187 -1.90 11.79 -4.62
C GLN A 187 -2.81 10.57 -4.46
N GLN A 188 -3.13 10.23 -3.21
CA GLN A 188 -4.13 9.22 -2.94
C GLN A 188 -5.51 9.87 -3.04
N ASN A 189 -6.34 9.39 -3.95
CA ASN A 189 -7.69 9.93 -4.15
C ASN A 189 -8.68 9.22 -3.22
N THR A 190 -8.67 9.61 -1.95
CA THR A 190 -9.65 9.18 -0.95
C THR A 190 -10.85 10.12 -0.99
N GLN A 191 -11.87 9.76 -1.77
CA GLN A 191 -13.08 10.58 -1.83
C GLN A 191 -13.91 10.45 -0.55
N PRO A 192 -14.66 11.49 -0.14
CA PRO A 192 -15.65 11.38 0.89
C PRO A 192 -16.70 10.32 0.53
N PHE A 193 -17.04 9.49 1.49
CA PHE A 193 -18.04 8.46 1.33
C PHE A 193 -19.13 8.61 2.39
N PHE A 194 -20.40 8.58 1.98
CA PHE A 194 -21.56 8.72 2.83
C PHE A 194 -22.43 7.47 2.72
N GLY A 195 -23.05 7.09 3.82
CA GLY A 195 -23.96 5.96 3.82
C GLY A 195 -25.00 6.02 4.91
N LEU A 196 -26.08 5.26 4.69
CA LEU A 196 -27.19 5.04 5.62
C LEU A 196 -27.32 3.54 5.89
N GLU A 197 -27.63 3.20 7.12
CA GLU A 197 -27.88 1.84 7.57
C GLU A 197 -29.17 1.84 8.40
N LEU A 198 -30.10 0.95 8.08
CA LEU A 198 -31.31 0.72 8.84
C LEU A 198 -31.24 -0.66 9.49
N GLN A 199 -31.33 -0.71 10.80
CA GLN A 199 -31.39 -1.94 11.57
C GLN A 199 -32.78 -2.10 12.17
N ILE A 200 -33.44 -3.23 11.91
CA ILE A 200 -34.73 -3.61 12.47
C ILE A 200 -34.54 -4.87 13.31
N LYS A 201 -34.93 -4.80 14.57
CA LYS A 201 -34.91 -5.94 15.50
C LYS A 201 -36.33 -6.48 15.60
N LEU A 202 -36.54 -7.70 15.15
CA LEU A 202 -37.81 -8.44 15.21
C LEU A 202 -37.96 -9.11 16.57
#